data_f859fba0d5cbb3b607250a1bb09db9a4
#
_entry.id   f859fba0d5cbb3b607250a1bb09db9a4
#
_cell.length_a   1.000
_cell.length_b   1.000
_cell.length_c   1.000
_cell.angle_alpha   90.00
_cell.angle_beta   90.00
_cell.angle_gamma   90.00
#
_symmetry.space_group_name_H-M   'P 1'
#
loop_
_entity.id
_entity.type
_entity.pdbx_description
1 polymer ?
#
loop_
_entity_poly.entity_id
_entity_poly.type
_entity_poly.pdbx_seq_one_letter_code
_entity_poly.pdbx_strand_id
1 'polypeptide(L)'
;MTHDAERVTFTKKKKTVVCPEPLAPLADTHAHLLSFWVKEVPETLVRAKAAGIDLLVTVFDPIADKRSVTDYSDWLTREILPMQDIPQIKYLAGVHPYGAPDYTDDIHAQVVAALDDPLCVGIGEIGL
;
A
#
# COMPACT_ATOMS: atom_id res chain seq x y z
N MET A 1 -26.67 -7.55 9.72
CA MET A 1 -25.29 -7.25 9.97
C MET A 1 -25.14 -6.03 10.81
N THR A 2 -24.65 -6.21 11.96
CA THR A 2 -24.62 -5.13 12.91
C THR A 2 -23.22 -4.97 13.44
N HIS A 3 -22.53 -4.03 12.89
CA HIS A 3 -21.16 -3.76 13.29
C HIS A 3 -21.01 -2.36 13.85
N ASP A 4 -22.11 -1.74 14.22
CA ASP A 4 -22.11 -0.35 14.66
C ASP A 4 -21.25 -0.15 15.90
N ALA A 5 -21.27 -1.13 16.80
CA ALA A 5 -20.48 -1.06 18.03
C ALA A 5 -18.97 -1.22 17.77
N GLU A 6 -18.60 -1.73 16.59
CA GLU A 6 -17.22 -2.02 16.26
C GLU A 6 -16.65 -1.13 15.16
N ARG A 7 -17.25 0.05 14.99
CA ARG A 7 -16.78 0.98 13.97
C ARG A 7 -15.35 1.41 14.26
N VAL A 8 -14.55 1.50 13.19
CA VAL A 8 -13.17 1.96 13.27
C VAL A 8 -13.15 3.42 13.70
N THR A 9 -12.31 3.74 14.65
CA THR A 9 -12.12 5.09 15.13
C THR A 9 -10.67 5.52 15.01
N PHE A 10 -10.46 6.81 14.93
CA PHE A 10 -9.12 7.38 15.04
C PHE A 10 -9.16 8.70 15.79
N THR A 11 -8.04 9.06 16.39
CA THR A 11 -7.92 10.29 17.16
C THR A 11 -6.97 11.25 16.45
N LYS A 12 -7.45 12.46 16.23
CA LYS A 12 -6.65 13.53 15.64
C LYS A 12 -6.90 14.81 16.42
N LYS A 13 -5.84 15.48 16.86
CA LYS A 13 -5.93 16.71 17.65
C LYS A 13 -6.86 16.57 18.86
N LYS A 14 -6.70 15.49 19.61
CA LYS A 14 -7.52 15.16 20.79
C LYS A 14 -9.00 14.91 20.50
N LYS A 15 -9.38 14.76 19.25
CA LYS A 15 -10.75 14.40 18.87
C LYS A 15 -10.77 12.98 18.35
N THR A 16 -11.70 12.19 18.84
CA THR A 16 -11.95 10.85 18.31
C THR A 16 -12.98 10.93 17.20
N VAL A 17 -12.65 10.38 16.06
CA VAL A 17 -13.52 10.34 14.89
C VAL A 17 -13.90 8.90 14.61
N VAL A 18 -15.18 8.66 14.39
CA VAL A 18 -15.69 7.34 14.01
C VAL A 18 -15.78 7.28 12.49
N CYS A 19 -15.18 6.26 11.88
CA CYS A 19 -15.31 6.08 10.44
C CYS A 19 -16.74 5.80 10.07
N PRO A 20 -17.31 6.50 9.09
CA PRO A 20 -18.68 6.21 8.65
C PRO A 20 -18.76 4.83 8.02
N GLU A 21 -19.93 4.23 8.05
CA GLU A 21 -20.15 2.99 7.35
C GLU A 21 -20.15 3.24 5.84
N PRO A 22 -19.34 2.51 5.05
CA PRO A 22 -19.30 2.72 3.61
C PRO A 22 -20.59 2.22 2.96
N LEU A 23 -21.07 2.94 1.95
CA LEU A 23 -22.25 2.56 1.18
C LEU A 23 -21.93 1.51 0.12
N ALA A 24 -20.67 1.30 -0.16
CA ALA A 24 -20.18 0.35 -1.16
C ALA A 24 -18.75 -0.03 -0.80
N PRO A 25 -18.22 -1.13 -1.37
CA PRO A 25 -16.79 -1.43 -1.23
C PRO A 25 -15.94 -0.26 -1.71
N LEU A 26 -14.89 0.03 -0.97
CA LEU A 26 -13.97 1.13 -1.25
C LEU A 26 -12.63 0.60 -1.73
N ALA A 27 -11.95 1.38 -2.55
CA ALA A 27 -10.59 1.13 -2.97
C ALA A 27 -9.74 2.35 -2.65
N ASP A 28 -8.53 2.11 -2.17
CA ASP A 28 -7.51 3.13 -2.05
C ASP A 28 -6.41 2.80 -3.06
N THR A 29 -6.17 3.66 -4.02
CA THR A 29 -5.23 3.40 -5.11
C THR A 29 -3.92 4.15 -4.95
N HIS A 30 -3.70 4.79 -3.80
CA HIS A 30 -2.44 5.50 -3.56
C HIS A 30 -2.09 5.42 -2.08
N ALA A 31 -1.43 4.36 -1.69
CA ALA A 31 -0.99 4.15 -0.32
C ALA A 31 0.45 3.67 -0.30
N HIS A 32 1.15 4.01 0.76
CA HIS A 32 2.54 3.60 0.98
C HIS A 32 2.61 2.70 2.20
N LEU A 33 3.07 1.47 2.03
CA LEU A 33 3.19 0.52 3.13
C LEU A 33 4.53 0.58 3.85
N LEU A 34 5.59 0.93 3.15
CA LEU A 34 6.94 0.88 3.70
C LEU A 34 7.47 2.21 4.19
N SER A 35 6.90 3.30 3.72
CA SER A 35 7.44 4.61 4.04
C SER A 35 6.80 5.23 5.26
N PHE A 36 7.56 6.03 5.93
CA PHE A 36 7.13 6.95 6.97
C PHE A 36 6.72 6.32 8.28
N TRP A 37 5.47 6.43 8.50
CA TRP A 37 4.85 6.38 9.80
C TRP A 37 4.26 5.00 10.08
N VAL A 38 4.19 4.16 9.09
CA VAL A 38 3.59 2.84 9.25
C VAL A 38 4.59 1.93 9.93
N LYS A 39 4.48 1.82 11.24
CA LYS A 39 5.33 0.95 12.03
C LYS A 39 4.79 -0.47 12.07
N GLU A 40 3.47 -0.60 11.95
CA GLU A 40 2.79 -1.87 12.09
C GLU A 40 1.84 -2.08 10.93
N VAL A 41 2.41 -2.53 9.82
CA VAL A 41 1.68 -2.76 8.58
C VAL A 41 0.50 -3.72 8.79
N PRO A 42 0.66 -4.88 9.46
CA PRO A 42 -0.46 -5.80 9.64
C PRO A 42 -1.68 -5.16 10.30
N GLU A 43 -1.48 -4.46 11.40
CA GLU A 43 -2.59 -3.81 12.11
C GLU A 43 -3.26 -2.72 11.27
N THR A 44 -2.46 -1.97 10.52
CA THR A 44 -2.97 -0.93 9.64
C THR A 44 -3.86 -1.53 8.55
N LEU A 45 -3.46 -2.66 7.97
CA LEU A 45 -4.24 -3.32 6.93
C LEU A 45 -5.55 -3.89 7.46
N VAL A 46 -5.52 -4.47 8.66
CA VAL A 46 -6.75 -4.96 9.31
C VAL A 46 -7.72 -3.80 9.58
N ARG A 47 -7.21 -2.67 10.04
CA ARG A 47 -8.02 -1.48 10.26
C ARG A 47 -8.60 -0.94 8.95
N ALA A 48 -7.82 -0.93 7.89
CA ALA A 48 -8.30 -0.49 6.57
C ALA A 48 -9.46 -1.37 6.10
N LYS A 49 -9.34 -2.68 6.24
CA LYS A 49 -10.42 -3.60 5.88
C LYS A 49 -11.66 -3.36 6.72
N ALA A 50 -11.49 -3.19 8.02
CA ALA A 50 -12.60 -2.92 8.93
C ALA A 50 -13.30 -1.60 8.60
N ALA A 51 -12.58 -0.63 8.05
CA ALA A 51 -13.15 0.65 7.62
C ALA A 51 -13.86 0.57 6.26
N GLY A 52 -13.76 -0.55 5.56
CA GLY A 52 -14.46 -0.77 4.28
C GLY A 52 -13.57 -0.74 3.05
N ILE A 53 -12.26 -0.72 3.22
CA ILE A 53 -11.33 -0.78 2.09
C ILE A 53 -11.16 -2.24 1.68
N ASP A 54 -11.64 -2.59 0.48
CA ASP A 54 -11.54 -3.95 -0.04
C ASP A 54 -10.36 -4.15 -0.98
N LEU A 55 -9.90 -3.08 -1.62
CA LEU A 55 -8.73 -3.09 -2.49
C LEU A 55 -7.78 -1.96 -2.11
N LEU A 56 -6.53 -2.31 -1.95
CA LEU A 56 -5.47 -1.35 -1.67
C LEU A 56 -4.38 -1.51 -2.73
N VAL A 57 -4.12 -0.45 -3.48
CA VAL A 57 -3.00 -0.41 -4.41
C VAL A 57 -1.91 0.42 -3.76
N THR A 58 -0.80 -0.22 -3.45
CA THR A 58 0.33 0.45 -2.81
C THR A 58 1.29 0.97 -3.87
N VAL A 59 2.03 2.00 -3.51
CA VAL A 59 3.05 2.55 -4.39
C VAL A 59 4.41 2.12 -3.87
N PHE A 60 5.18 1.44 -4.70
CA PHE A 60 6.53 0.99 -4.36
C PHE A 60 7.56 1.77 -5.19
N ASP A 61 8.55 2.32 -4.50
CA ASP A 61 9.63 3.09 -5.10
C ASP A 61 10.96 2.49 -4.62
N PRO A 62 11.72 1.82 -5.49
CA PRO A 62 12.96 1.17 -5.06
C PRO A 62 14.00 2.13 -4.51
N ILE A 63 13.95 3.39 -4.88
CA ILE A 63 14.88 4.41 -4.35
C ILE A 63 14.41 4.88 -2.97
N ALA A 64 13.16 5.33 -2.88
CA ALA A 64 12.63 5.87 -1.63
C ALA A 64 12.51 4.80 -0.55
N ASP A 65 12.08 3.60 -0.92
CA ASP A 65 11.87 2.50 0.01
C ASP A 65 13.14 1.70 0.28
N LYS A 66 14.20 1.96 -0.47
CA LYS A 66 15.52 1.32 -0.29
C LYS A 66 15.45 -0.19 -0.32
N ARG A 67 14.66 -0.73 -1.22
CA ARG A 67 14.51 -2.17 -1.44
C ARG A 67 14.47 -2.46 -2.93
N SER A 68 14.81 -3.69 -3.30
CA SER A 68 14.54 -4.15 -4.65
C SER A 68 13.08 -4.51 -4.83
N VAL A 69 12.63 -4.51 -6.07
CA VAL A 69 11.28 -4.97 -6.42
C VAL A 69 11.07 -6.41 -5.96
N THR A 70 12.08 -7.27 -6.14
CA THR A 70 12.01 -8.67 -5.73
C THR A 70 11.81 -8.79 -4.21
N ASP A 71 12.57 -8.04 -3.43
CA ASP A 71 12.44 -8.05 -1.97
C ASP A 71 11.05 -7.59 -1.53
N TYR A 72 10.51 -6.57 -2.19
CA TYR A 72 9.18 -6.07 -1.88
C TYR A 72 8.11 -7.12 -2.19
N SER A 73 8.18 -7.72 -3.37
CA SER A 73 7.23 -8.76 -3.78
C SER A 73 7.31 -9.98 -2.87
N ASP A 74 8.51 -10.39 -2.49
CA ASP A 74 8.71 -11.51 -1.57
C ASP A 74 8.12 -11.21 -0.20
N TRP A 75 8.32 -10.00 0.30
CA TRP A 75 7.77 -9.58 1.57
C TRP A 75 6.24 -9.61 1.54
N LEU A 76 5.63 -9.04 0.49
CA LEU A 76 4.17 -9.09 0.33
C LEU A 76 3.67 -10.53 0.33
N THR A 77 4.30 -11.39 -0.44
CA THR A 77 3.85 -12.77 -0.63
C THR A 77 3.97 -13.59 0.66
N ARG A 78 5.05 -13.40 1.41
CA ARG A 78 5.32 -14.22 2.59
C ARG A 78 4.65 -13.69 3.85
N GLU A 79 4.57 -12.39 4.00
CA GLU A 79 4.15 -11.80 5.28
C GLU A 79 2.79 -11.12 5.23
N ILE A 80 2.37 -10.64 4.09
CA ILE A 80 1.13 -9.86 3.99
C ILE A 80 -0.02 -10.68 3.40
N LEU A 81 0.18 -11.28 2.23
CA LEU A 81 -0.90 -11.99 1.55
C LEU A 81 -1.49 -13.16 2.36
N PRO A 82 -0.73 -13.88 3.22
CA PRO A 82 -1.33 -14.93 4.05
C PRO A 82 -2.24 -14.39 5.16
N MET A 83 -2.21 -13.11 5.45
CA MET A 83 -3.05 -12.54 6.50
C MET A 83 -4.52 -12.59 6.13
N GLN A 84 -5.36 -12.73 7.16
CA GLN A 84 -6.82 -12.66 7.01
C GLN A 84 -7.32 -11.26 7.37
N ASP A 85 -8.52 -10.96 6.88
CA ASP A 85 -9.22 -9.71 7.20
C ASP A 85 -8.46 -8.45 6.78
N ILE A 86 -7.75 -8.55 5.65
CA ILE A 86 -7.07 -7.40 5.04
C ILE A 86 -7.65 -7.12 3.66
N PRO A 87 -7.45 -5.93 3.10
CA PRO A 87 -7.82 -5.65 1.72
C PRO A 87 -7.06 -6.54 0.75
N GLN A 88 -7.57 -6.70 -0.46
CA GLN A 88 -6.76 -7.23 -1.56
C GLN A 88 -5.62 -6.26 -1.83
N ILE A 89 -4.40 -6.76 -1.94
CA ILE A 89 -3.22 -5.93 -2.10
C ILE A 89 -2.67 -6.07 -3.51
N LYS A 90 -2.47 -4.95 -4.16
CA LYS A 90 -1.74 -4.83 -5.43
C LYS A 90 -0.75 -3.67 -5.29
N TYR A 91 0.19 -3.53 -6.22
CA TYR A 91 1.11 -2.41 -6.15
C TYR A 91 1.43 -1.82 -7.53
N LEU A 92 1.87 -0.59 -7.49
CA LEU A 92 2.51 0.11 -8.60
C LEU A 92 4.00 0.21 -8.32
N ALA A 93 4.83 0.08 -9.34
CA ALA A 93 6.26 0.29 -9.22
C ALA A 93 6.69 1.51 -10.02
N GLY A 94 7.50 2.37 -9.42
CA GLY A 94 7.98 3.57 -10.09
C GLY A 94 8.91 4.35 -9.20
N VAL A 95 9.38 5.48 -9.70
CA VAL A 95 10.27 6.37 -8.95
C VAL A 95 9.62 7.75 -8.87
N HIS A 96 9.44 8.23 -7.64
CA HIS A 96 8.94 9.57 -7.38
C HIS A 96 9.88 10.61 -8.02
N PRO A 97 9.35 11.75 -8.50
CA PRO A 97 10.19 12.79 -9.11
C PRO A 97 11.40 13.22 -8.28
N TYR A 98 11.31 13.18 -6.96
CA TYR A 98 12.44 13.48 -6.09
C TYR A 98 13.61 12.50 -6.24
N GLY A 99 13.34 11.27 -6.68
CA GLY A 99 14.37 10.27 -6.93
C GLY A 99 14.91 10.28 -8.34
N ALA A 100 14.38 11.11 -9.22
CA ALA A 100 14.78 11.13 -10.61
C ALA A 100 16.29 11.28 -10.84
N PRO A 101 17.02 12.12 -10.06
CA PRO A 101 18.47 12.19 -10.23
C PRO A 101 19.22 10.89 -9.96
N ASP A 102 18.63 9.99 -9.20
CA ASP A 102 19.23 8.71 -8.83
C ASP A 102 18.71 7.55 -9.68
N TYR A 103 17.95 7.83 -10.71
CA TYR A 103 17.39 6.82 -11.61
C TYR A 103 18.50 6.28 -12.50
N THR A 104 18.83 5.01 -12.32
CA THR A 104 19.90 4.32 -13.06
C THR A 104 19.31 3.24 -13.97
N ASP A 105 20.16 2.66 -14.82
CA ASP A 105 19.75 1.54 -15.64
C ASP A 105 19.31 0.34 -14.81
N ASP A 106 19.94 0.13 -13.65
CA ASP A 106 19.54 -0.93 -12.73
C ASP A 106 18.15 -0.68 -12.15
N ILE A 107 17.88 0.54 -11.72
CA ILE A 107 16.55 0.92 -11.23
C ILE A 107 15.51 0.76 -12.34
N HIS A 108 15.84 1.19 -13.54
CA HIS A 108 14.95 1.02 -14.70
C HIS A 108 14.62 -0.45 -14.94
N ALA A 109 15.63 -1.31 -14.92
CA ALA A 109 15.42 -2.75 -15.11
C ALA A 109 14.51 -3.33 -14.02
N GLN A 110 14.65 -2.89 -12.78
CA GLN A 110 13.78 -3.33 -11.69
C GLN A 110 12.33 -2.90 -11.92
N VAL A 111 12.10 -1.66 -12.31
CA VAL A 111 10.75 -1.15 -12.56
C VAL A 111 10.10 -1.92 -13.71
N VAL A 112 10.85 -2.15 -14.80
CA VAL A 112 10.33 -2.92 -15.94
C VAL A 112 10.03 -4.36 -15.53
N ALA A 113 10.92 -5.00 -14.77
CA ALA A 113 10.72 -6.38 -14.32
C ALA A 113 9.50 -6.52 -13.40
N ALA A 114 9.15 -5.47 -12.67
CA ALA A 114 7.96 -5.50 -11.83
C ALA A 114 6.68 -5.78 -12.63
N LEU A 115 6.63 -5.38 -13.88
CA LEU A 115 5.46 -5.61 -14.73
C LEU A 115 5.16 -7.09 -14.97
N ASP A 116 6.14 -7.97 -14.76
CA ASP A 116 5.94 -9.41 -14.85
C ASP A 116 5.41 -10.02 -13.55
N ASP A 117 5.34 -9.24 -12.48
CA ASP A 117 4.78 -9.69 -11.20
C ASP A 117 3.27 -9.57 -11.24
N PRO A 118 2.53 -10.67 -10.98
CA PRO A 118 1.06 -10.62 -10.96
C PRO A 118 0.47 -9.64 -9.93
N LEU A 119 1.23 -9.27 -8.91
CA LEU A 119 0.79 -8.29 -7.91
C LEU A 119 0.94 -6.86 -8.39
N CYS A 120 1.79 -6.62 -9.39
CA CYS A 120 2.01 -5.29 -9.93
C CYS A 120 0.96 -4.99 -11.01
N VAL A 121 0.26 -3.89 -10.85
CA VAL A 121 -0.82 -3.52 -11.76
C VAL A 121 -0.46 -2.35 -12.67
N GLY A 122 0.73 -1.79 -12.55
CA GLY A 122 1.15 -0.69 -13.42
C GLY A 122 2.39 0.03 -12.92
N ILE A 123 2.70 1.13 -13.58
CA ILE A 123 3.83 1.99 -13.26
C ILE A 123 3.32 3.24 -12.53
N GLY A 124 3.94 3.57 -11.45
CA GLY A 124 3.71 4.77 -10.64
C GLY A 124 4.53 4.69 -9.33
N GLU A 125 4.90 5.77 -8.70
CA GLU A 125 4.73 7.11 -9.22
C GLU A 125 5.70 7.37 -10.38
N ILE A 126 5.35 8.31 -11.21
CA ILE A 126 6.17 8.73 -12.33
C ILE A 126 5.89 10.22 -12.58
N GLY A 127 6.90 10.97 -12.95
CA GLY A 127 6.73 12.38 -13.20
C GLY A 127 8.04 13.07 -13.56
N LEU A 128 7.93 14.32 -13.93
CA LEU A 128 9.07 15.14 -14.31
C LEU A 128 9.56 15.98 -13.14
#